data_2fb2a70f0de692fa7d3773ee775d8534
#
_entry.id   2fb2a70f0de692fa7d3773ee775d8534
#
_cell.length_a   1.000
_cell.length_b   1.000
_cell.length_c   1.000
_cell.angle_alpha   90.00
_cell.angle_beta   90.00
_cell.angle_gamma   90.00
#
_symmetry.space_group_name_H-M   'P 1'
#
loop_
_entity.id
_entity.type
_entity.pdbx_description
1 polymer ?
#
loop_
_entity_poly.entity_id
_entity_poly.type
_entity_poly.pdbx_seq_one_letter_code
_entity_poly.pdbx_strand_id
1 'polypeptide(L)'
;MEKSKCPEVRFKHFNESWNQQTLGDMFLPLSNNTLSRADLNYDNGQIKNIHYGDILVKYAAVLDCRNDKIPFITDGEISDFKNQFLQNGDVIFADTAEDKTVGKAIEISAVDDNYIVSGLHTMAYRPKIKLSPYYLGHYLNSNAYHHQLLSLMQGIKVLSVSRTNLAKTIIKYPSSVTEQTQIGNYFQNLDQSIALHEKKLSQTQNLKKAMLEKMFPNVGSTQPEIRLKGFNGDWVNSQLSNFISIKHGFAFDGAYFSEIETNLCLLTPGNFMIGGGFKAEKFIYYNGEVPENYILQENDLLVTMTDLSKESDTLGLPALLPLIRGKTLLHNQRLGLISFDNDELDKGFLFYLLQTESYHKYIVLSATGTTVKHTSPNKILAFVCDVPEFEEQKAIGQFFKQLDKTLVLQQQQLQTLKNLKQAFLEKMFV
;
A
#
# COMPACT_ATOMS: atom_id res chain seq x y z
N MET A 1 33.85 -21.01 -3.43
CA MET A 1 33.77 -20.02 -4.53
C MET A 1 34.09 -18.66 -3.92
N GLU A 2 35.17 -18.01 -4.35
CA GLU A 2 35.42 -16.60 -4.00
C GLU A 2 34.25 -15.76 -4.51
N LYS A 3 33.52 -15.10 -3.59
CA LYS A 3 32.46 -14.18 -4.01
C LYS A 3 33.11 -13.05 -4.80
N SER A 4 32.57 -12.77 -5.98
CA SER A 4 33.02 -11.69 -6.85
C SER A 4 33.25 -10.40 -6.05
N LYS A 5 34.39 -9.73 -6.30
CA LYS A 5 34.71 -8.42 -5.72
C LYS A 5 34.06 -7.26 -6.48
N CYS A 6 33.24 -7.57 -7.47
CA CYS A 6 32.52 -6.61 -8.30
C CYS A 6 31.03 -6.96 -8.37
N PRO A 7 30.13 -5.98 -8.39
CA PRO A 7 28.69 -6.19 -8.54
C PRO A 7 28.32 -6.73 -9.94
N GLU A 8 27.18 -7.42 -10.02
CA GLU A 8 26.65 -7.98 -11.29
C GLU A 8 26.25 -6.84 -12.27
N VAL A 9 25.67 -5.78 -11.73
CA VAL A 9 25.28 -4.58 -12.48
C VAL A 9 26.09 -3.39 -11.96
N ARG A 10 26.73 -2.66 -12.86
CA ARG A 10 27.61 -1.55 -12.52
C ARG A 10 27.48 -0.42 -13.54
N PHE A 11 27.71 0.80 -13.12
CA PHE A 11 27.81 1.94 -14.04
C PHE A 11 29.01 1.76 -14.97
N LYS A 12 28.86 2.22 -16.23
CA LYS A 12 29.93 2.16 -17.22
C LYS A 12 31.17 2.90 -16.72
N HIS A 13 32.34 2.40 -17.11
CA HIS A 13 33.66 2.96 -16.83
C HIS A 13 34.25 2.67 -15.44
N PHE A 14 33.55 1.94 -14.56
CA PHE A 14 34.12 1.50 -13.29
C PHE A 14 34.49 0.03 -13.36
N ASN A 15 35.78 -0.31 -13.25
CA ASN A 15 36.27 -1.68 -13.39
C ASN A 15 37.12 -2.13 -12.18
N GLU A 16 37.44 -1.22 -11.26
CA GLU A 16 38.30 -1.51 -10.11
C GLU A 16 37.52 -2.37 -9.08
N SER A 17 38.25 -3.25 -8.40
CA SER A 17 37.69 -4.01 -7.29
C SER A 17 37.25 -3.11 -6.15
N TRP A 18 36.17 -3.42 -5.48
CA TRP A 18 35.71 -2.68 -4.31
C TRP A 18 36.62 -2.95 -3.12
N ASN A 19 36.82 -1.93 -2.30
CA ASN A 19 37.46 -2.05 -1.00
C ASN A 19 36.57 -2.80 -0.02
N GLN A 20 37.19 -3.40 0.99
CA GLN A 20 36.47 -4.04 2.10
C GLN A 20 37.18 -3.81 3.43
N GLN A 21 36.42 -3.52 4.46
CA GLN A 21 36.91 -3.35 5.83
C GLN A 21 35.85 -3.87 6.82
N THR A 22 36.26 -4.21 8.05
CA THR A 22 35.27 -4.49 9.08
C THR A 22 34.54 -3.20 9.49
N LEU A 23 33.29 -3.33 9.93
CA LEU A 23 32.55 -2.16 10.44
C LEU A 23 33.31 -1.53 11.62
N GLY A 24 33.87 -2.32 12.52
CA GLY A 24 34.64 -1.83 13.68
C GLY A 24 35.90 -1.03 13.31
N ASP A 25 36.57 -1.40 12.19
CA ASP A 25 37.76 -0.65 11.72
C ASP A 25 37.33 0.66 11.02
N MET A 26 36.22 0.62 10.29
CA MET A 26 35.77 1.71 9.44
C MET A 26 34.98 2.80 10.18
N PHE A 27 34.35 2.46 11.32
CA PHE A 27 33.45 3.37 12.03
C PHE A 27 33.85 3.59 13.48
N LEU A 28 33.45 4.74 14.03
CA LEU A 28 33.46 5.06 15.44
C LEU A 28 32.06 4.82 16.03
N PRO A 29 31.92 4.02 17.11
CA PRO A 29 30.65 3.89 17.78
C PRO A 29 30.25 5.19 18.46
N LEU A 30 28.98 5.57 18.35
CA LEU A 30 28.40 6.69 19.07
C LEU A 30 27.52 6.19 20.22
N SER A 31 27.33 7.04 21.21
CA SER A 31 26.41 6.77 22.31
C SER A 31 24.95 6.88 21.82
N ASN A 32 24.10 6.11 22.44
CA ASN A 32 22.64 6.20 22.33
C ASN A 32 22.05 6.44 23.72
N ASN A 33 20.82 6.96 23.76
CA ASN A 33 20.06 7.09 25.01
C ASN A 33 19.05 5.94 25.16
N THR A 34 18.42 5.86 26.34
CA THR A 34 17.46 4.81 26.70
C THR A 34 16.03 5.31 26.85
N LEU A 35 15.74 6.51 26.30
CA LEU A 35 14.41 7.11 26.37
C LEU A 35 13.40 6.25 25.61
N SER A 36 12.29 5.99 26.27
CA SER A 36 11.19 5.19 25.71
C SER A 36 10.30 6.03 24.78
N ARG A 37 9.34 5.39 24.11
CA ARG A 37 8.37 6.10 23.29
C ARG A 37 7.53 7.11 24.11
N ALA A 38 7.31 6.86 25.40
CA ALA A 38 6.54 7.75 26.28
C ALA A 38 7.26 9.08 26.59
N ASP A 39 8.58 9.09 26.45
CA ASP A 39 9.43 10.28 26.67
C ASP A 39 9.53 11.18 25.41
N LEU A 40 8.83 10.80 24.32
CA LEU A 40 8.91 11.46 23.01
C LEU A 40 7.56 12.03 22.58
N ASN A 41 7.61 13.16 21.88
CA ASN A 41 6.45 13.82 21.30
C ASN A 41 6.75 14.35 19.88
N TYR A 42 5.70 14.73 19.12
CA TYR A 42 5.84 15.28 17.77
C TYR A 42 5.49 16.78 17.67
N ASP A 43 5.20 17.41 18.80
CA ASP A 43 4.71 18.78 18.83
C ASP A 43 5.85 19.79 18.94
N ASN A 44 6.70 19.66 19.96
CA ASN A 44 7.82 20.57 20.19
C ASN A 44 8.93 19.96 21.05
N GLY A 45 10.13 20.52 20.96
CA GLY A 45 11.32 20.17 21.72
C GLY A 45 12.58 20.76 21.10
N GLN A 46 13.67 20.73 21.85
CA GLN A 46 14.98 21.20 21.39
C GLN A 46 15.78 20.10 20.68
N ILE A 47 15.55 18.83 21.05
CA ILE A 47 16.34 17.69 20.61
C ILE A 47 15.42 16.65 19.98
N LYS A 48 15.77 16.22 18.77
CA LYS A 48 15.10 15.12 18.08
C LYS A 48 15.73 13.78 18.45
N ASN A 49 14.93 12.73 18.62
CA ASN A 49 15.36 11.40 19.02
C ASN A 49 14.95 10.32 18.03
N ILE A 50 15.88 9.53 17.55
CA ILE A 50 15.65 8.46 16.59
C ILE A 50 15.45 7.15 17.35
N HIS A 51 14.20 6.67 17.41
CA HIS A 51 13.83 5.44 18.08
C HIS A 51 13.87 4.23 17.12
N TYR A 52 14.31 3.05 17.58
CA TYR A 52 14.43 1.85 16.74
C TYR A 52 13.16 1.50 15.97
N GLY A 53 11.99 1.61 16.60
CA GLY A 53 10.71 1.32 15.95
C GLY A 53 10.41 2.24 14.77
N ASP A 54 10.90 3.50 14.78
CA ASP A 54 10.76 4.39 13.62
C ASP A 54 11.71 4.00 12.48
N ILE A 55 12.92 3.51 12.81
CA ILE A 55 13.84 2.93 11.82
C ILE A 55 13.19 1.75 11.12
N LEU A 56 12.56 0.85 11.88
CA LEU A 56 11.97 -0.36 11.32
C LEU A 56 10.79 -0.07 10.38
N VAL A 57 9.91 0.88 10.72
CA VAL A 57 8.61 1.04 10.04
C VAL A 57 8.42 2.35 9.27
N LYS A 58 9.10 3.45 9.65
CA LYS A 58 8.83 4.77 9.09
C LYS A 58 9.89 5.27 8.13
N TYR A 59 11.18 5.08 8.49
CA TYR A 59 12.25 5.71 7.75
C TYR A 59 12.72 4.86 6.58
N ALA A 60 13.04 5.54 5.48
CA ALA A 60 13.73 4.96 4.34
C ALA A 60 15.22 4.69 4.67
N ALA A 61 15.99 4.22 3.69
CA ALA A 61 17.41 3.95 3.86
C ALA A 61 18.24 5.21 4.21
N VAL A 62 17.76 6.38 3.80
CA VAL A 62 18.33 7.69 4.15
C VAL A 62 17.27 8.50 4.87
N LEU A 63 17.61 9.03 6.04
CA LEU A 63 16.74 9.91 6.83
C LEU A 63 17.10 11.37 6.50
N ASP A 64 16.16 12.08 5.88
CA ASP A 64 16.28 13.53 5.66
C ASP A 64 15.77 14.26 6.90
N CYS A 65 16.68 14.69 7.75
CA CYS A 65 16.37 15.31 9.04
C CYS A 65 15.62 16.66 8.94
N ARG A 66 15.59 17.26 7.74
CA ARG A 66 14.84 18.50 7.44
C ARG A 66 13.37 18.18 7.15
N ASN A 67 13.11 17.14 6.37
CA ASN A 67 11.78 16.85 5.82
C ASN A 67 11.04 15.72 6.55
N ASP A 68 11.79 14.76 7.12
CA ASP A 68 11.19 13.62 7.83
C ASP A 68 10.73 14.01 9.24
N LYS A 69 9.62 13.43 9.66
CA LYS A 69 9.08 13.62 11.02
C LYS A 69 9.86 12.79 12.02
N ILE A 70 10.76 13.44 12.76
CA ILE A 70 11.51 12.86 13.88
C ILE A 70 10.90 13.40 15.17
N PRO A 71 10.54 12.53 16.16
CA PRO A 71 9.98 13.00 17.42
C PRO A 71 11.03 13.77 18.25
N PHE A 72 10.56 14.71 19.02
CA PHE A 72 11.34 15.44 20.01
C PHE A 72 11.37 14.71 21.36
N ILE A 73 12.43 14.91 22.13
CA ILE A 73 12.49 14.55 23.54
C ILE A 73 11.63 15.58 24.31
N THR A 74 10.72 15.07 25.16
CA THR A 74 9.73 15.90 25.87
C THR A 74 10.41 16.85 26.86
N ASP A 75 11.31 16.33 27.70
CA ASP A 75 11.97 17.10 28.77
C ASP A 75 13.50 16.94 28.65
N GLY A 76 14.09 17.37 27.54
CA GLY A 76 15.53 17.20 27.28
C GLY A 76 16.27 18.51 27.10
N GLU A 77 17.37 18.70 27.84
CA GLU A 77 18.26 19.83 27.70
C GLU A 77 19.44 19.48 26.78
N ILE A 78 19.87 20.43 25.92
CA ILE A 78 21.01 20.24 24.99
C ILE A 78 22.27 19.82 25.75
N SER A 79 22.44 20.31 26.99
CA SER A 79 23.57 19.98 27.86
C SER A 79 23.73 18.49 28.15
N ASP A 80 22.62 17.74 28.24
CA ASP A 80 22.60 16.35 28.62
C ASP A 80 23.09 15.41 27.52
N PHE A 81 23.09 15.92 26.28
CA PHE A 81 23.37 15.13 25.06
C PHE A 81 24.58 15.63 24.27
N LYS A 82 25.40 16.54 24.80
CA LYS A 82 26.49 17.24 24.05
C LYS A 82 27.42 16.33 23.22
N ASN A 83 27.65 15.09 23.65
CA ASN A 83 28.55 14.16 22.97
C ASN A 83 27.82 13.09 22.14
N GLN A 84 26.51 13.24 21.95
CA GLN A 84 25.66 12.24 21.29
C GLN A 84 25.08 12.74 19.96
N PHE A 85 25.32 14.00 19.59
CA PHE A 85 24.73 14.60 18.40
C PHE A 85 25.22 13.93 17.11
N LEU A 86 24.25 13.55 16.30
CA LEU A 86 24.45 12.96 14.99
C LEU A 86 24.83 14.02 13.96
N GLN A 87 25.54 13.57 12.94
CA GLN A 87 25.99 14.39 11.81
C GLN A 87 25.62 13.75 10.49
N ASN A 88 25.66 14.53 9.40
CA ASN A 88 25.47 14.00 8.06
C ASN A 88 26.47 12.86 7.76
N GLY A 89 25.98 11.73 7.27
CA GLY A 89 26.74 10.54 6.99
C GLY A 89 26.89 9.56 8.15
N ASP A 90 26.44 9.91 9.38
CA ASP A 90 26.32 8.92 10.46
C ASP A 90 25.28 7.86 10.06
N VAL A 91 25.47 6.62 10.53
CA VAL A 91 24.53 5.53 10.30
C VAL A 91 23.99 4.98 11.60
N ILE A 92 22.73 4.61 11.62
CA ILE A 92 22.07 4.06 12.81
C ILE A 92 21.39 2.76 12.43
N PHE A 93 21.65 1.72 13.20
CA PHE A 93 21.03 0.40 13.09
C PHE A 93 19.99 0.22 14.20
N ALA A 94 18.85 -0.39 13.87
CA ALA A 94 17.95 -0.95 14.87
C ALA A 94 18.55 -2.28 15.38
N ASP A 95 18.88 -2.35 16.67
CA ASP A 95 19.52 -3.54 17.24
C ASP A 95 18.55 -4.67 17.56
N THR A 96 17.26 -4.40 17.52
CA THR A 96 16.19 -5.31 17.94
C THR A 96 14.99 -5.19 16.98
N ALA A 97 14.37 -6.34 16.63
CA ALA A 97 13.11 -6.44 15.88
C ALA A 97 12.38 -7.76 16.20
N GLU A 98 11.08 -7.83 15.89
CA GLU A 98 10.29 -9.06 16.03
C GLU A 98 10.51 -10.06 14.89
N ASP A 99 11.21 -9.66 13.84
CA ASP A 99 11.50 -10.45 12.65
C ASP A 99 12.92 -10.23 12.13
N LYS A 100 13.21 -10.73 10.93
CA LYS A 100 14.52 -10.61 10.28
C LYS A 100 14.89 -9.20 9.81
N THR A 101 14.08 -8.18 10.10
CA THR A 101 14.42 -6.77 9.83
C THR A 101 15.38 -6.16 10.84
N VAL A 102 15.71 -6.89 11.91
CA VAL A 102 16.77 -6.48 12.83
C VAL A 102 18.05 -6.15 12.08
N GLY A 103 18.71 -5.06 12.46
CA GLY A 103 19.86 -4.53 11.75
C GLY A 103 19.51 -3.64 10.54
N LYS A 104 18.21 -3.34 10.31
CA LYS A 104 17.82 -2.27 9.38
C LYS A 104 18.53 -1.00 9.77
N ALA A 105 19.11 -0.31 8.79
CA ALA A 105 19.95 0.87 8.99
C ALA A 105 19.38 2.10 8.29
N ILE A 106 19.71 3.27 8.82
CA ILE A 106 19.46 4.55 8.16
C ILE A 106 20.77 5.35 8.10
N GLU A 107 20.99 6.09 7.02
CA GLU A 107 22.02 7.09 6.90
C GLU A 107 21.43 8.46 7.21
N ILE A 108 22.11 9.25 8.01
CA ILE A 108 21.66 10.58 8.44
C ILE A 108 22.06 11.62 7.39
N SER A 109 21.09 12.43 6.99
CA SER A 109 21.24 13.49 6.00
C SER A 109 20.49 14.76 6.41
N ALA A 110 20.95 15.91 5.91
CA ALA A 110 20.33 17.23 6.11
C ALA A 110 20.04 17.56 7.60
N VAL A 111 21.06 17.35 8.46
CA VAL A 111 20.97 17.65 9.90
C VAL A 111 20.80 19.15 10.12
N ASP A 112 21.49 20.00 9.32
CA ASP A 112 21.49 21.46 9.44
C ASP A 112 21.71 21.92 10.89
N ASP A 113 20.85 22.78 11.44
CA ASP A 113 20.91 23.30 12.81
C ASP A 113 20.14 22.44 13.84
N ASN A 114 19.73 21.20 13.45
CA ASN A 114 18.99 20.33 14.35
C ASN A 114 19.93 19.59 15.32
N TYR A 115 19.53 19.50 16.58
CA TYR A 115 20.12 18.58 17.56
C TYR A 115 19.41 17.24 17.48
N ILE A 116 20.11 16.19 17.03
CA ILE A 116 19.52 14.87 16.81
C ILE A 116 20.37 13.83 17.51
N VAL A 117 19.73 12.91 18.23
CA VAL A 117 20.39 11.83 18.97
C VAL A 117 19.84 10.46 18.62
N SER A 118 20.64 9.44 18.83
CA SER A 118 20.29 8.03 18.70
C SER A 118 19.61 7.54 19.97
N GLY A 119 18.41 6.92 19.85
CA GLY A 119 17.54 6.54 20.96
C GLY A 119 17.66 5.09 21.39
N LEU A 120 16.62 4.63 22.09
CA LEU A 120 16.49 3.28 22.61
C LEU A 120 16.58 2.23 21.50
N HIS A 121 17.28 1.13 21.78
CA HIS A 121 17.47 0.01 20.86
C HIS A 121 18.02 0.41 19.47
N THR A 122 18.96 1.37 19.51
CA THR A 122 19.70 1.79 18.31
C THR A 122 21.20 1.70 18.53
N MET A 123 21.94 1.51 17.42
CA MET A 123 23.39 1.51 17.41
C MET A 123 23.88 2.51 16.36
N ALA A 124 24.33 3.66 16.83
CA ALA A 124 24.83 4.72 15.95
C ALA A 124 26.35 4.60 15.75
N TYR A 125 26.80 4.93 14.54
CA TYR A 125 28.19 4.87 14.10
C TYR A 125 28.52 6.02 13.16
N ARG A 126 29.75 6.56 13.32
CA ARG A 126 30.31 7.61 12.46
C ARG A 126 31.43 7.05 11.59
N PRO A 127 31.39 7.22 10.25
CA PRO A 127 32.47 6.79 9.38
C PRO A 127 33.77 7.54 9.71
N LYS A 128 34.89 6.82 9.81
CA LYS A 128 36.25 7.41 9.95
C LYS A 128 36.78 7.97 8.62
N ILE A 129 36.21 7.51 7.51
CA ILE A 129 36.54 7.97 6.16
C ILE A 129 35.33 8.66 5.54
N LYS A 130 35.58 9.64 4.68
CA LYS A 130 34.47 10.29 3.97
C LYS A 130 33.98 9.40 2.85
N LEU A 131 32.70 8.98 2.95
CA LEU A 131 31.96 8.29 1.90
C LEU A 131 30.99 9.28 1.23
N SER A 132 30.54 8.91 0.03
CA SER A 132 29.54 9.72 -0.66
C SER A 132 28.18 9.59 0.05
N PRO A 133 27.42 10.70 0.15
CA PRO A 133 26.08 10.67 0.71
C PRO A 133 25.19 9.64 0.04
N TYR A 134 24.26 9.07 0.82
CA TYR A 134 23.25 8.09 0.40
C TYR A 134 23.78 6.69 0.07
N TYR A 135 25.09 6.51 -0.07
CA TYR A 135 25.67 5.20 -0.40
C TYR A 135 25.48 4.18 0.72
N LEU A 136 25.86 4.56 1.95
CA LEU A 136 25.80 3.67 3.11
C LEU A 136 24.40 3.25 3.44
N GLY A 137 23.45 4.18 3.46
CA GLY A 137 22.06 3.87 3.77
C GLY A 137 21.51 2.78 2.88
N HIS A 138 21.76 2.84 1.57
CA HIS A 138 21.29 1.81 0.63
C HIS A 138 22.11 0.52 0.73
N TYR A 139 23.45 0.61 0.86
CA TYR A 139 24.31 -0.56 0.98
C TYR A 139 23.94 -1.41 2.21
N LEU A 140 23.80 -0.78 3.37
CA LEU A 140 23.54 -1.46 4.65
C LEU A 140 22.16 -2.16 4.68
N ASN A 141 21.21 -1.74 3.85
CA ASN A 141 19.90 -2.38 3.68
C ASN A 141 19.84 -3.33 2.47
N SER A 142 20.94 -3.48 1.72
CA SER A 142 21.02 -4.45 0.62
C SER A 142 21.15 -5.88 1.14
N ASN A 143 20.67 -6.85 0.35
CA ASN A 143 20.88 -8.27 0.67
C ASN A 143 22.36 -8.63 0.81
N ALA A 144 23.25 -7.96 0.05
CA ALA A 144 24.69 -8.18 0.11
C ALA A 144 25.28 -7.93 1.51
N TYR A 145 24.79 -6.91 2.21
CA TYR A 145 25.21 -6.64 3.58
C TYR A 145 24.33 -7.36 4.61
N HIS A 146 23.02 -7.23 4.52
CA HIS A 146 22.09 -7.71 5.53
C HIS A 146 22.15 -9.23 5.75
N HIS A 147 22.50 -9.98 4.68
CA HIS A 147 22.69 -11.43 4.79
C HIS A 147 23.74 -11.85 5.82
N GLN A 148 24.76 -11.02 6.05
CA GLN A 148 25.78 -11.26 7.08
C GLN A 148 25.19 -11.23 8.49
N LEU A 149 24.12 -10.44 8.70
CA LEU A 149 23.49 -10.28 10.02
C LEU A 149 22.66 -11.51 10.41
N LEU A 150 22.10 -12.23 9.43
CA LEU A 150 21.21 -13.37 9.69
C LEU A 150 21.83 -14.44 10.62
N SER A 151 23.13 -14.71 10.47
CA SER A 151 23.86 -15.67 11.30
C SER A 151 24.28 -15.10 12.66
N LEU A 152 24.17 -13.78 12.85
CA LEU A 152 24.58 -13.06 14.05
C LEU A 152 23.38 -12.70 14.93
N MET A 153 22.18 -12.92 14.44
CA MET A 153 20.92 -12.67 15.17
C MET A 153 20.74 -13.66 16.31
N GLN A 154 20.29 -13.16 17.45
CA GLN A 154 20.02 -13.93 18.67
C GLN A 154 18.59 -13.65 19.15
N GLY A 155 17.95 -14.66 19.73
CA GLY A 155 16.59 -14.56 20.24
C GLY A 155 15.62 -15.51 19.51
N ILE A 156 14.41 -15.66 20.06
CA ILE A 156 13.36 -16.55 19.52
C ILE A 156 12.14 -15.74 19.05
N LYS A 157 11.58 -14.90 19.92
CA LYS A 157 10.43 -14.03 19.60
C LYS A 157 10.87 -12.63 19.20
N VAL A 158 11.89 -12.14 19.85
CA VAL A 158 12.53 -10.87 19.57
C VAL A 158 13.96 -11.16 19.19
N LEU A 159 14.35 -10.79 17.99
CA LEU A 159 15.69 -10.95 17.47
C LEU A 159 16.53 -9.70 17.78
N SER A 160 17.80 -9.90 18.10
CA SER A 160 18.74 -8.81 18.36
C SER A 160 20.12 -9.09 17.79
N VAL A 161 20.87 -8.02 17.50
CA VAL A 161 22.27 -8.07 17.11
C VAL A 161 23.10 -7.22 18.07
N SER A 162 24.19 -7.78 18.63
CA SER A 162 25.08 -7.04 19.54
C SER A 162 26.06 -6.13 18.78
N ARG A 163 26.50 -5.04 19.43
CA ARG A 163 27.55 -4.16 18.88
C ARG A 163 28.84 -4.93 18.51
N THR A 164 29.24 -5.91 19.33
CA THR A 164 30.42 -6.74 19.09
C THR A 164 30.26 -7.60 17.84
N ASN A 165 29.08 -8.14 17.59
CA ASN A 165 28.82 -8.91 16.38
C ASN A 165 28.72 -8.02 15.14
N LEU A 166 28.04 -6.87 15.26
CA LEU A 166 27.95 -5.91 14.18
C LEU A 166 29.32 -5.38 13.76
N ALA A 167 30.22 -5.11 14.70
CA ALA A 167 31.59 -4.65 14.43
C ALA A 167 32.42 -5.61 13.55
N LYS A 168 32.08 -6.92 13.54
CA LYS A 168 32.77 -7.95 12.74
C LYS A 168 32.26 -8.04 11.30
N THR A 169 31.14 -7.42 10.97
CA THR A 169 30.60 -7.44 9.61
C THR A 169 31.49 -6.69 8.64
N ILE A 170 31.48 -7.11 7.38
CA ILE A 170 32.31 -6.54 6.34
C ILE A 170 31.52 -5.48 5.57
N ILE A 171 32.07 -4.29 5.51
CA ILE A 171 31.60 -3.20 4.65
C ILE A 171 32.39 -3.25 3.35
N LYS A 172 31.67 -3.33 2.23
CA LYS A 172 32.25 -3.24 0.89
C LYS A 172 31.84 -1.95 0.22
N TYR A 173 32.77 -1.29 -0.44
CA TYR A 173 32.51 -0.01 -1.09
C TYR A 173 33.45 0.24 -2.26
N PRO A 174 32.99 0.95 -3.32
CA PRO A 174 33.84 1.34 -4.42
C PRO A 174 35.04 2.18 -3.94
N SER A 175 36.22 1.96 -4.52
CA SER A 175 37.38 2.84 -4.30
C SER A 175 37.13 4.25 -4.84
N SER A 176 36.38 4.36 -5.94
CA SER A 176 36.00 5.64 -6.55
C SER A 176 34.84 6.32 -5.82
N VAL A 177 35.08 7.51 -5.28
CA VAL A 177 34.05 8.39 -4.70
C VAL A 177 32.96 8.73 -5.72
N THR A 178 33.36 8.89 -7.01
CA THR A 178 32.40 9.16 -8.09
C THR A 178 31.42 8.00 -8.28
N GLU A 179 31.91 6.76 -8.21
CA GLU A 179 31.01 5.58 -8.28
C GLU A 179 30.07 5.50 -7.08
N GLN A 180 30.58 5.72 -5.86
CA GLN A 180 29.74 5.80 -4.66
C GLN A 180 28.63 6.84 -4.83
N THR A 181 28.98 8.03 -5.37
CA THR A 181 28.04 9.13 -5.61
C THR A 181 26.96 8.73 -6.63
N GLN A 182 27.35 8.06 -7.72
CA GLN A 182 26.39 7.63 -8.73
C GLN A 182 25.43 6.58 -8.17
N ILE A 183 25.93 5.61 -7.40
CA ILE A 183 25.11 4.58 -6.75
C ILE A 183 24.15 5.23 -5.73
N GLY A 184 24.68 6.05 -4.82
CA GLY A 184 23.89 6.72 -3.79
C GLY A 184 22.76 7.58 -4.39
N ASN A 185 23.10 8.44 -5.36
CA ASN A 185 22.12 9.29 -6.03
C ASN A 185 21.07 8.49 -6.82
N TYR A 186 21.49 7.39 -7.45
CA TYR A 186 20.56 6.54 -8.20
C TYR A 186 19.45 5.98 -7.29
N PHE A 187 19.82 5.40 -6.16
CA PHE A 187 18.85 4.87 -5.21
C PHE A 187 18.03 5.96 -4.51
N GLN A 188 18.66 7.09 -4.19
CA GLN A 188 17.97 8.25 -3.61
C GLN A 188 16.89 8.79 -4.56
N ASN A 189 17.17 8.88 -5.86
CA ASN A 189 16.21 9.29 -6.87
C ASN A 189 15.08 8.27 -7.03
N LEU A 190 15.36 6.97 -6.92
CA LEU A 190 14.33 5.93 -6.90
C LEU A 190 13.41 6.07 -5.67
N ASP A 191 13.96 6.31 -4.50
CA ASP A 191 13.18 6.50 -3.27
C ASP A 191 12.29 7.75 -3.35
N GLN A 192 12.82 8.85 -3.86
CA GLN A 192 12.04 10.07 -4.09
C GLN A 192 10.91 9.84 -5.12
N SER A 193 11.19 9.09 -6.19
CA SER A 193 10.17 8.73 -7.18
C SER A 193 9.08 7.84 -6.59
N ILE A 194 9.44 6.83 -5.78
CA ILE A 194 8.50 5.97 -5.09
C ILE A 194 7.60 6.79 -4.15
N ALA A 195 8.19 7.64 -3.30
CA ALA A 195 7.44 8.49 -2.38
C ALA A 195 6.48 9.45 -3.11
N LEU A 196 6.91 10.03 -4.24
CA LEU A 196 6.05 10.88 -5.06
C LEU A 196 4.87 10.10 -5.66
N HIS A 197 5.09 8.87 -6.14
CA HIS A 197 4.02 8.04 -6.70
C HIS A 197 3.05 7.55 -5.61
N GLU A 198 3.53 7.22 -4.41
CA GLU A 198 2.68 6.90 -3.25
C GLU A 198 1.79 8.07 -2.87
N LYS A 199 2.36 9.28 -2.82
CA LYS A 199 1.59 10.51 -2.55
C LYS A 199 0.52 10.76 -3.61
N LYS A 200 0.86 10.63 -4.90
CA LYS A 200 -0.10 10.82 -6.01
C LYS A 200 -1.22 9.78 -5.96
N LEU A 201 -0.90 8.51 -5.68
CA LEU A 201 -1.89 7.45 -5.53
C LEU A 201 -2.88 7.77 -4.41
N SER A 202 -2.37 8.11 -3.23
CA SER A 202 -3.19 8.51 -2.07
C SER A 202 -4.08 9.74 -2.38
N GLN A 203 -3.53 10.76 -3.03
CA GLN A 203 -4.30 11.94 -3.44
C GLN A 203 -5.43 11.59 -4.41
N THR A 204 -5.18 10.72 -5.40
CA THR A 204 -6.20 10.28 -6.36
C THR A 204 -7.28 9.43 -5.70
N GLN A 205 -6.92 8.57 -4.74
CA GLN A 205 -7.87 7.81 -3.93
C GLN A 205 -8.79 8.72 -3.12
N ASN A 206 -8.20 9.70 -2.43
CA ASN A 206 -8.95 10.69 -1.65
C ASN A 206 -9.85 11.55 -2.55
N LEU A 207 -9.37 11.92 -3.73
CA LEU A 207 -10.19 12.63 -4.73
C LEU A 207 -11.40 11.79 -5.16
N LYS A 208 -11.19 10.50 -5.51
CA LYS A 208 -12.31 9.61 -5.87
C LYS A 208 -13.33 9.54 -4.76
N LYS A 209 -12.88 9.33 -3.51
CA LYS A 209 -13.77 9.28 -2.35
C LYS A 209 -14.58 10.56 -2.20
N ALA A 210 -13.92 11.72 -2.20
CA ALA A 210 -14.59 13.01 -2.08
C ALA A 210 -15.58 13.29 -3.24
N MET A 211 -15.25 12.87 -4.48
CA MET A 211 -16.15 13.01 -5.61
C MET A 211 -17.37 12.09 -5.49
N LEU A 212 -17.22 10.84 -5.01
CA LEU A 212 -18.34 9.95 -4.74
C LEU A 212 -19.30 10.51 -3.68
N GLU A 213 -18.78 11.24 -2.70
CA GLU A 213 -19.61 11.90 -1.68
C GLU A 213 -20.31 13.17 -2.22
N LYS A 214 -19.68 13.91 -3.14
CA LYS A 214 -20.11 15.25 -3.53
C LYS A 214 -20.81 15.33 -4.89
N MET A 215 -20.59 14.36 -5.78
CA MET A 215 -21.21 14.31 -7.11
C MET A 215 -22.54 13.53 -7.13
N PHE A 216 -22.95 12.98 -6.00
CA PHE A 216 -24.29 12.43 -5.79
C PHE A 216 -25.01 13.26 -4.72
N PRO A 217 -26.34 13.51 -4.86
CA PRO A 217 -27.07 14.30 -3.89
C PRO A 217 -27.06 13.67 -2.50
N ASN A 218 -26.95 14.52 -1.50
CA ASN A 218 -27.14 14.12 -0.11
C ASN A 218 -28.63 13.87 0.18
N VAL A 219 -28.93 13.10 1.20
CA VAL A 219 -30.30 12.82 1.62
C VAL A 219 -31.08 14.11 1.85
N GLY A 220 -32.17 14.29 1.13
CA GLY A 220 -33.02 15.49 1.18
C GLY A 220 -32.61 16.62 0.21
N SER A 221 -31.63 16.39 -0.65
CA SER A 221 -31.27 17.31 -1.74
C SER A 221 -31.55 16.65 -3.09
N THR A 222 -31.99 17.43 -4.07
CA THR A 222 -32.17 17.02 -5.47
C THR A 222 -31.01 17.40 -6.36
N GLN A 223 -29.96 18.01 -5.78
CA GLN A 223 -28.76 18.44 -6.51
C GLN A 223 -27.49 18.02 -5.77
N PRO A 224 -26.44 17.58 -6.48
CA PRO A 224 -25.14 17.30 -5.89
C PRO A 224 -24.39 18.59 -5.53
N GLU A 225 -23.47 18.51 -4.55
CA GLU A 225 -22.60 19.66 -4.21
C GLU A 225 -21.62 20.02 -5.34
N ILE A 226 -21.13 19.01 -6.06
CA ILE A 226 -20.24 19.18 -7.21
C ILE A 226 -20.92 18.55 -8.42
N ARG A 227 -21.03 19.32 -9.49
CA ARG A 227 -21.66 18.91 -10.74
C ARG A 227 -20.73 19.12 -11.93
N LEU A 228 -20.81 18.25 -12.90
CA LEU A 228 -20.06 18.40 -14.15
C LEU A 228 -20.57 19.63 -14.91
N LYS A 229 -19.66 20.36 -15.53
CA LYS A 229 -19.98 21.59 -16.26
C LYS A 229 -20.90 21.30 -17.46
N GLY A 230 -21.96 22.07 -17.58
CA GLY A 230 -22.92 21.98 -18.66
C GLY A 230 -24.25 21.33 -18.28
N PHE A 231 -24.33 20.69 -17.11
CA PHE A 231 -25.56 20.10 -16.60
C PHE A 231 -26.20 20.98 -15.53
N ASN A 232 -27.52 21.04 -15.50
CA ASN A 232 -28.32 21.83 -14.57
C ASN A 232 -29.69 21.16 -14.33
N GLY A 233 -30.53 21.77 -13.48
CA GLY A 233 -31.84 21.20 -13.11
C GLY A 233 -31.75 20.20 -11.96
N ASP A 234 -32.93 19.82 -11.43
CA ASP A 234 -33.03 18.87 -10.34
C ASP A 234 -32.99 17.44 -10.84
N TRP A 235 -32.37 16.58 -10.06
CA TRP A 235 -32.43 15.14 -10.32
C TRP A 235 -33.80 14.60 -9.90
N VAL A 236 -34.25 13.55 -10.56
CA VAL A 236 -35.56 12.93 -10.32
C VAL A 236 -35.42 11.83 -9.28
N ASN A 237 -36.20 11.95 -8.21
CA ASN A 237 -36.24 10.93 -7.16
C ASN A 237 -36.99 9.69 -7.63
N SER A 238 -36.36 8.51 -7.55
CA SER A 238 -36.91 7.25 -8.03
C SER A 238 -36.35 6.03 -7.29
N GLN A 239 -37.08 4.93 -7.32
CA GLN A 239 -36.59 3.65 -6.80
C GLN A 239 -35.83 2.89 -7.89
N LEU A 240 -34.79 2.13 -7.49
CA LEU A 240 -34.02 1.30 -8.41
C LEU A 240 -34.91 0.27 -9.13
N SER A 241 -35.98 -0.21 -8.48
CA SER A 241 -36.97 -1.11 -9.10
C SER A 241 -37.66 -0.57 -10.34
N ASN A 242 -37.57 0.76 -10.61
CA ASN A 242 -38.14 1.34 -11.81
C ASN A 242 -37.22 1.18 -13.03
N PHE A 243 -35.98 0.78 -12.83
CA PHE A 243 -34.95 0.75 -13.87
C PHE A 243 -34.31 -0.61 -14.05
N ILE A 244 -34.25 -1.41 -12.97
CA ILE A 244 -33.47 -2.65 -12.95
C ILE A 244 -34.24 -3.78 -12.23
N SER A 245 -33.89 -4.98 -12.61
CA SER A 245 -34.24 -6.21 -11.90
C SER A 245 -32.95 -6.93 -11.44
N ILE A 246 -33.06 -7.77 -10.41
CA ILE A 246 -31.93 -8.50 -9.83
C ILE A 246 -32.27 -9.98 -9.75
N LYS A 247 -31.49 -10.79 -10.47
CA LYS A 247 -31.60 -12.26 -10.45
C LYS A 247 -30.68 -12.83 -9.37
N HIS A 248 -31.21 -13.70 -8.53
CA HIS A 248 -30.42 -14.53 -7.61
C HIS A 248 -29.54 -15.52 -8.36
N GLY A 249 -28.34 -15.77 -7.85
CA GLY A 249 -27.49 -16.85 -8.33
C GLY A 249 -27.97 -18.23 -7.89
N PHE A 250 -27.29 -19.25 -8.38
CA PHE A 250 -27.60 -20.65 -8.14
C PHE A 250 -26.88 -21.19 -6.90
N ALA A 251 -27.56 -22.07 -6.16
CA ALA A 251 -27.02 -22.79 -5.02
C ALA A 251 -26.20 -24.01 -5.52
N PHE A 252 -24.97 -23.79 -5.92
CA PHE A 252 -24.10 -24.87 -6.35
C PHE A 252 -23.81 -25.84 -5.20
N ASP A 253 -23.83 -27.15 -5.47
CA ASP A 253 -23.57 -28.17 -4.47
C ASP A 253 -22.08 -28.20 -4.09
N GLY A 254 -21.81 -28.05 -2.79
CA GLY A 254 -20.46 -28.04 -2.22
C GLY A 254 -19.68 -29.35 -2.43
N ALA A 255 -20.37 -30.46 -2.70
CA ALA A 255 -19.71 -31.74 -3.02
C ALA A 255 -18.85 -31.67 -4.29
N TYR A 256 -19.13 -30.73 -5.20
CA TYR A 256 -18.39 -30.53 -6.45
C TYR A 256 -17.39 -29.35 -6.37
N PHE A 257 -17.20 -28.74 -5.21
CA PHE A 257 -16.18 -27.71 -5.03
C PHE A 257 -14.79 -28.34 -5.07
N SER A 258 -13.85 -27.66 -5.68
CA SER A 258 -12.48 -28.14 -5.88
C SER A 258 -11.45 -27.05 -5.59
N GLU A 259 -10.36 -27.43 -4.95
CA GLU A 259 -9.15 -26.60 -4.85
C GLU A 259 -8.25 -26.77 -6.08
N ILE A 260 -8.47 -27.83 -6.88
CA ILE A 260 -7.76 -28.07 -8.13
C ILE A 260 -8.35 -27.17 -9.20
N GLU A 261 -7.47 -26.46 -9.89
CA GLU A 261 -7.85 -25.51 -10.92
C GLU A 261 -8.60 -26.16 -12.08
N THR A 262 -9.77 -25.57 -12.40
CA THR A 262 -10.58 -25.91 -13.58
C THR A 262 -10.94 -24.63 -14.34
N ASN A 263 -11.62 -24.77 -15.47
CA ASN A 263 -12.15 -23.63 -16.20
C ASN A 263 -13.44 -23.03 -15.57
N LEU A 264 -14.15 -23.79 -14.72
CA LEU A 264 -15.36 -23.36 -14.05
C LEU A 264 -15.02 -22.70 -12.71
N CYS A 265 -15.29 -21.40 -12.59
CA CYS A 265 -14.94 -20.58 -11.44
C CYS A 265 -16.19 -20.02 -10.77
N LEU A 266 -16.48 -20.48 -9.57
CA LEU A 266 -17.61 -20.00 -8.77
C LEU A 266 -17.24 -18.64 -8.15
N LEU A 267 -18.01 -17.60 -8.52
CA LEU A 267 -17.83 -16.28 -7.90
C LEU A 267 -18.46 -16.24 -6.50
N THR A 268 -17.77 -15.58 -5.60
CA THR A 268 -18.19 -15.40 -4.21
C THR A 268 -18.05 -13.92 -3.81
N PRO A 269 -18.62 -13.48 -2.68
CA PRO A 269 -18.34 -12.14 -2.14
C PRO A 269 -16.83 -11.84 -1.98
N GLY A 270 -15.99 -12.88 -1.79
CA GLY A 270 -14.54 -12.75 -1.76
C GLY A 270 -13.89 -12.22 -3.06
N ASN A 271 -14.61 -12.25 -4.18
CA ASN A 271 -14.17 -11.69 -5.46
C ASN A 271 -14.57 -10.22 -5.64
N PHE A 272 -15.10 -9.57 -4.61
CA PHE A 272 -15.44 -8.15 -4.62
C PHE A 272 -14.44 -7.36 -3.79
N MET A 273 -14.09 -6.17 -4.27
CA MET A 273 -13.24 -5.23 -3.54
C MET A 273 -14.05 -4.41 -2.55
N ILE A 274 -13.45 -4.04 -1.44
CA ILE A 274 -13.98 -3.00 -0.56
C ILE A 274 -14.06 -1.69 -1.37
N GLY A 275 -15.22 -1.03 -1.32
CA GLY A 275 -15.49 0.14 -2.14
C GLY A 275 -15.97 -0.16 -3.56
N GLY A 276 -16.24 -1.44 -3.89
CA GLY A 276 -16.74 -1.89 -5.18
C GLY A 276 -15.67 -2.26 -6.20
N GLY A 277 -16.03 -3.10 -7.15
CA GLY A 277 -15.16 -3.63 -8.18
C GLY A 277 -14.83 -5.12 -8.00
N PHE A 278 -14.21 -5.69 -9.00
CA PHE A 278 -13.89 -7.11 -9.08
C PHE A 278 -12.41 -7.39 -8.82
N LYS A 279 -12.10 -8.49 -8.12
CA LYS A 279 -10.74 -9.02 -7.97
C LYS A 279 -10.68 -10.51 -8.33
N ALA A 280 -9.69 -10.87 -9.13
CA ALA A 280 -9.48 -12.23 -9.66
C ALA A 280 -8.36 -12.99 -8.90
N GLU A 281 -8.17 -12.70 -7.60
CA GLU A 281 -7.02 -13.25 -6.85
C GLU A 281 -7.22 -14.72 -6.43
N LYS A 282 -8.45 -15.12 -6.14
CA LYS A 282 -8.78 -16.45 -5.66
C LYS A 282 -10.16 -16.88 -6.11
N PHE A 283 -10.26 -18.05 -6.73
CA PHE A 283 -11.51 -18.66 -7.13
C PHE A 283 -11.77 -19.94 -6.36
N ILE A 284 -13.05 -20.27 -6.18
CA ILE A 284 -13.51 -21.63 -5.86
C ILE A 284 -13.79 -22.29 -7.20
N TYR A 285 -13.12 -23.39 -7.49
CA TYR A 285 -13.34 -24.16 -8.73
C TYR A 285 -14.50 -25.12 -8.58
N TYR A 286 -15.12 -25.49 -9.69
CA TYR A 286 -16.31 -26.34 -9.71
C TYR A 286 -16.18 -27.46 -10.74
N ASN A 287 -16.64 -28.68 -10.40
CA ASN A 287 -16.56 -29.86 -11.25
C ASN A 287 -17.93 -30.49 -11.55
N GLY A 288 -19.03 -29.90 -11.08
CA GLY A 288 -20.38 -30.39 -11.31
C GLY A 288 -21.04 -29.85 -12.58
N GLU A 289 -22.26 -30.23 -12.80
CA GLU A 289 -23.10 -29.69 -13.89
C GLU A 289 -23.47 -28.24 -13.60
N VAL A 290 -23.45 -27.41 -14.64
CA VAL A 290 -23.75 -25.99 -14.58
C VAL A 290 -24.99 -25.68 -15.39
N PRO A 291 -26.06 -25.15 -14.78
CA PRO A 291 -27.20 -24.66 -15.55
C PRO A 291 -26.78 -23.42 -16.37
N GLU A 292 -27.06 -23.44 -17.68
CA GLU A 292 -26.60 -22.39 -18.63
C GLU A 292 -26.98 -20.97 -18.19
N ASN A 293 -28.17 -20.82 -17.59
CA ASN A 293 -28.69 -19.54 -17.10
C ASN A 293 -27.89 -18.92 -15.95
N TYR A 294 -26.87 -19.62 -15.41
CA TYR A 294 -26.02 -19.15 -14.33
C TYR A 294 -24.55 -19.04 -14.74
N ILE A 295 -24.28 -19.05 -16.05
CA ILE A 295 -23.00 -18.68 -16.63
C ILE A 295 -22.99 -17.17 -16.84
N LEU A 296 -22.00 -16.52 -16.24
CA LEU A 296 -21.84 -15.06 -16.30
C LEU A 296 -21.03 -14.66 -17.54
N GLN A 297 -21.31 -13.47 -18.03
CA GLN A 297 -20.66 -12.91 -19.21
C GLN A 297 -19.76 -11.71 -18.86
N GLU A 298 -18.87 -11.36 -19.78
CA GLU A 298 -18.13 -10.10 -19.69
C GLU A 298 -19.10 -8.91 -19.62
N ASN A 299 -18.76 -7.92 -18.78
CA ASN A 299 -19.57 -6.74 -18.51
C ASN A 299 -20.88 -7.00 -17.75
N ASP A 300 -21.14 -8.20 -17.23
CA ASP A 300 -22.21 -8.39 -16.28
C ASP A 300 -21.96 -7.55 -15.02
N LEU A 301 -23.01 -6.89 -14.53
CA LEU A 301 -22.99 -6.12 -13.30
C LEU A 301 -23.60 -6.95 -12.18
N LEU A 302 -22.79 -7.24 -11.18
CA LEU A 302 -23.18 -8.03 -10.02
C LEU A 302 -23.16 -7.20 -8.75
N VAL A 303 -23.95 -7.60 -7.75
CA VAL A 303 -23.89 -7.07 -6.38
C VAL A 303 -23.76 -8.21 -5.37
N THR A 304 -23.05 -7.95 -4.29
CA THR A 304 -22.97 -8.90 -3.18
C THR A 304 -24.26 -8.87 -2.35
N MET A 305 -24.76 -10.05 -1.97
CA MET A 305 -25.92 -10.18 -1.11
C MET A 305 -25.58 -10.80 0.26
N THR A 306 -24.32 -11.10 0.50
CA THR A 306 -23.84 -11.70 1.76
C THR A 306 -22.47 -11.15 2.09
N ASP A 307 -22.23 -10.78 3.34
CA ASP A 307 -20.94 -10.35 3.85
C ASP A 307 -20.57 -11.07 5.15
N LEU A 308 -19.32 -11.46 5.28
CA LEU A 308 -18.74 -12.15 6.43
C LEU A 308 -17.88 -11.22 7.30
N SER A 309 -17.62 -9.98 6.86
CA SER A 309 -16.88 -9.00 7.64
C SER A 309 -17.74 -8.42 8.76
N LYS A 310 -17.11 -8.03 9.86
CA LYS A 310 -17.82 -7.38 10.99
C LYS A 310 -18.42 -6.03 10.57
N GLU A 311 -17.68 -5.32 9.73
CA GLU A 311 -17.98 -3.96 9.26
C GLU A 311 -18.96 -3.94 8.09
N SER A 312 -19.28 -5.12 7.51
CA SER A 312 -20.12 -5.28 6.31
C SER A 312 -19.55 -4.55 5.07
N ASP A 313 -18.25 -4.58 4.94
CA ASP A 313 -17.47 -3.77 4.00
C ASP A 313 -17.76 -4.00 2.51
N THR A 314 -18.35 -5.16 2.17
CA THR A 314 -18.68 -5.50 0.78
C THR A 314 -20.17 -5.70 0.54
N LEU A 315 -21.02 -5.62 1.57
CA LEU A 315 -22.44 -5.88 1.43
C LEU A 315 -23.14 -4.89 0.49
N GLY A 316 -23.80 -5.40 -0.53
CA GLY A 316 -24.50 -4.60 -1.54
C GLY A 316 -23.57 -3.94 -2.58
N LEU A 317 -22.25 -4.08 -2.44
CA LEU A 317 -21.33 -3.43 -3.36
C LEU A 317 -21.30 -4.09 -4.75
N PRO A 318 -21.13 -3.28 -5.81
CA PRO A 318 -21.17 -3.76 -7.17
C PRO A 318 -19.79 -4.26 -7.65
N ALA A 319 -19.83 -5.17 -8.62
CA ALA A 319 -18.67 -5.51 -9.45
C ALA A 319 -19.09 -5.66 -10.91
N LEU A 320 -18.33 -5.06 -11.80
CA LEU A 320 -18.41 -5.25 -13.24
C LEU A 320 -17.41 -6.33 -13.65
N LEU A 321 -17.87 -7.38 -14.31
CA LEU A 321 -17.04 -8.52 -14.64
C LEU A 321 -16.12 -8.25 -15.82
N PRO A 322 -14.80 -8.50 -15.67
CA PRO A 322 -13.88 -8.49 -16.80
C PRO A 322 -13.94 -9.82 -17.58
N LEU A 323 -13.46 -9.80 -18.80
CA LEU A 323 -13.13 -11.05 -19.50
C LEU A 323 -11.93 -11.73 -18.84
N ILE A 324 -12.11 -12.95 -18.37
CA ILE A 324 -11.02 -13.80 -17.85
C ILE A 324 -10.81 -14.95 -18.84
N ARG A 325 -9.76 -14.85 -19.63
CA ARG A 325 -9.45 -15.85 -20.68
C ARG A 325 -9.29 -17.25 -20.09
N GLY A 326 -9.97 -18.23 -20.66
CA GLY A 326 -9.90 -19.63 -20.24
C GLY A 326 -10.68 -19.96 -18.99
N LYS A 327 -11.50 -19.02 -18.47
CA LYS A 327 -12.37 -19.23 -17.31
C LYS A 327 -13.82 -18.93 -17.65
N THR A 328 -14.70 -19.75 -17.13
CA THR A 328 -16.15 -19.58 -17.16
C THR A 328 -16.61 -19.21 -15.75
N LEU A 329 -17.18 -18.02 -15.58
CA LEU A 329 -17.58 -17.50 -14.29
C LEU A 329 -19.02 -17.95 -13.96
N LEU A 330 -19.24 -18.47 -12.76
CA LEU A 330 -20.51 -19.02 -12.31
C LEU A 330 -21.19 -18.13 -11.28
N HIS A 331 -22.49 -17.90 -11.47
CA HIS A 331 -23.33 -17.04 -10.65
C HIS A 331 -23.80 -17.75 -9.37
N ASN A 332 -23.11 -17.51 -8.25
CA ASN A 332 -23.40 -18.06 -6.93
C ASN A 332 -24.64 -17.39 -6.30
N GLN A 333 -25.40 -18.14 -5.52
CA GLN A 333 -26.57 -17.67 -4.75
C GLN A 333 -26.33 -16.46 -3.82
N ARG A 334 -25.07 -16.15 -3.47
CA ARG A 334 -24.70 -15.02 -2.61
C ARG A 334 -24.53 -13.71 -3.39
N LEU A 335 -24.74 -13.75 -4.69
CA LEU A 335 -24.61 -12.64 -5.60
C LEU A 335 -25.91 -12.38 -6.33
N GLY A 336 -26.21 -11.12 -6.63
CA GLY A 336 -27.30 -10.69 -7.48
C GLY A 336 -26.77 -10.22 -8.84
N LEU A 337 -27.30 -10.75 -9.93
CA LEU A 337 -27.04 -10.26 -11.28
C LEU A 337 -28.05 -9.17 -11.64
N ILE A 338 -27.57 -7.98 -11.96
CA ILE A 338 -28.40 -6.84 -12.34
C ILE A 338 -28.71 -6.91 -13.83
N SER A 339 -30.00 -6.80 -14.17
CA SER A 339 -30.51 -6.62 -15.54
C SER A 339 -31.20 -5.26 -15.64
N PHE A 340 -31.03 -4.57 -16.76
CA PHE A 340 -31.68 -3.28 -17.03
C PHE A 340 -33.01 -3.52 -17.73
N ASP A 341 -34.08 -2.98 -17.17
CA ASP A 341 -35.46 -3.19 -17.66
C ASP A 341 -35.83 -2.14 -18.71
N ASN A 342 -35.06 -1.03 -18.77
CA ASN A 342 -35.21 0.05 -19.75
C ASN A 342 -33.85 0.73 -20.01
N ASP A 343 -33.83 1.70 -20.93
CA ASP A 343 -32.63 2.47 -21.30
C ASP A 343 -32.54 3.82 -20.56
N GLU A 344 -33.22 3.97 -19.42
CA GLU A 344 -33.25 5.23 -18.65
C GLU A 344 -32.13 5.33 -17.62
N LEU A 345 -31.49 4.21 -17.27
CA LEU A 345 -30.39 4.18 -16.30
C LEU A 345 -29.08 3.68 -16.94
N ASP A 346 -28.04 4.52 -16.89
CA ASP A 346 -26.71 4.16 -17.39
C ASP A 346 -25.99 3.19 -16.43
N LYS A 347 -25.41 2.13 -16.98
CA LYS A 347 -24.70 1.08 -16.24
C LYS A 347 -23.50 1.64 -15.45
N GLY A 348 -22.74 2.56 -16.04
CA GLY A 348 -21.59 3.18 -15.39
C GLY A 348 -22.01 4.06 -14.22
N PHE A 349 -23.07 4.84 -14.40
CA PHE A 349 -23.66 5.65 -13.34
C PHE A 349 -24.15 4.75 -12.19
N LEU A 350 -24.93 3.72 -12.48
CA LEU A 350 -25.38 2.77 -11.47
C LEU A 350 -24.23 2.12 -10.71
N PHE A 351 -23.18 1.70 -11.42
CA PHE A 351 -22.01 1.10 -10.80
C PHE A 351 -21.38 2.01 -9.73
N TYR A 352 -21.32 3.33 -9.94
CA TYR A 352 -20.79 4.28 -8.95
C TYR A 352 -21.84 4.72 -7.93
N LEU A 353 -23.09 4.82 -8.28
CA LEU A 353 -24.19 5.05 -7.31
C LEU A 353 -24.17 3.99 -6.20
N LEU A 354 -24.02 2.71 -6.57
CA LEU A 354 -23.93 1.60 -5.61
C LEU A 354 -22.61 1.57 -4.80
N GLN A 355 -21.68 2.48 -5.03
CA GLN A 355 -20.46 2.69 -4.23
C GLN A 355 -20.57 3.89 -3.28
N THR A 356 -21.65 4.67 -3.35
CA THR A 356 -21.86 5.83 -2.48
C THR A 356 -22.08 5.41 -1.03
N GLU A 357 -21.66 6.27 -0.11
CA GLU A 357 -21.85 6.04 1.32
C GLU A 357 -23.34 5.97 1.70
N SER A 358 -24.20 6.78 1.05
CA SER A 358 -25.65 6.79 1.28
C SER A 358 -26.29 5.45 0.94
N TYR A 359 -25.96 4.86 -0.22
CA TYR A 359 -26.43 3.53 -0.59
C TYR A 359 -25.90 2.45 0.35
N HIS A 360 -24.60 2.44 0.63
CA HIS A 360 -24.01 1.43 1.51
C HIS A 360 -24.60 1.47 2.92
N LYS A 361 -24.76 2.65 3.50
CA LYS A 361 -25.44 2.83 4.80
C LYS A 361 -26.87 2.27 4.77
N TYR A 362 -27.64 2.57 3.71
CA TYR A 362 -29.00 2.03 3.55
C TYR A 362 -29.02 0.50 3.54
N ILE A 363 -28.12 -0.13 2.77
CA ILE A 363 -28.02 -1.59 2.67
C ILE A 363 -27.63 -2.20 4.02
N VAL A 364 -26.63 -1.66 4.70
CA VAL A 364 -26.18 -2.16 6.01
C VAL A 364 -27.27 -2.05 7.07
N LEU A 365 -28.00 -0.92 7.13
CA LEU A 365 -29.11 -0.71 8.06
C LEU A 365 -30.28 -1.64 7.79
N SER A 366 -30.55 -1.97 6.53
CA SER A 366 -31.63 -2.90 6.14
C SER A 366 -31.21 -4.37 6.23
N ALA A 367 -29.93 -4.68 6.46
CA ALA A 367 -29.39 -6.04 6.47
C ALA A 367 -29.99 -6.89 7.61
N THR A 368 -29.99 -8.20 7.39
CA THR A 368 -30.37 -9.21 8.37
C THR A 368 -29.17 -10.08 8.74
N GLY A 369 -29.22 -10.71 9.91
CA GLY A 369 -28.13 -11.54 10.44
C GLY A 369 -27.20 -10.77 11.40
N THR A 370 -26.58 -11.51 12.30
CA THR A 370 -25.67 -10.96 13.33
C THR A 370 -24.20 -11.11 12.92
N THR A 371 -23.75 -12.33 12.70
CA THR A 371 -22.36 -12.65 12.32
C THR A 371 -22.15 -12.58 10.80
N VAL A 372 -23.12 -13.10 10.05
CA VAL A 372 -23.16 -13.02 8.59
C VAL A 372 -24.28 -12.07 8.21
N LYS A 373 -23.95 -11.00 7.52
CA LYS A 373 -24.94 -10.02 7.05
C LYS A 373 -25.47 -10.42 5.69
N HIS A 374 -26.80 -10.27 5.53
CA HIS A 374 -27.49 -10.59 4.29
C HIS A 374 -28.36 -9.41 3.84
N THR A 375 -28.34 -9.14 2.56
CA THR A 375 -29.34 -8.33 1.87
C THR A 375 -30.10 -9.18 0.85
N SER A 376 -31.05 -8.61 0.12
CA SER A 376 -31.84 -9.32 -0.89
C SER A 376 -32.13 -8.41 -2.08
N PRO A 377 -32.47 -8.95 -3.25
CA PRO A 377 -32.92 -8.16 -4.40
C PRO A 377 -33.96 -7.11 -4.03
N ASN A 378 -35.01 -7.48 -3.30
CA ASN A 378 -36.07 -6.54 -2.91
C ASN A 378 -35.56 -5.37 -2.07
N LYS A 379 -34.59 -5.60 -1.17
CA LYS A 379 -33.97 -4.53 -0.36
C LYS A 379 -33.13 -3.60 -1.22
N ILE A 380 -32.36 -4.13 -2.16
CA ILE A 380 -31.56 -3.34 -3.09
C ILE A 380 -32.47 -2.53 -4.02
N LEU A 381 -33.47 -3.17 -4.61
CA LEU A 381 -34.43 -2.55 -5.52
C LEU A 381 -35.29 -1.47 -4.86
N ALA A 382 -35.52 -1.55 -3.55
CA ALA A 382 -36.26 -0.55 -2.77
C ALA A 382 -35.42 0.71 -2.44
N PHE A 383 -34.12 0.73 -2.76
CA PHE A 383 -33.32 1.93 -2.57
C PHE A 383 -33.83 3.07 -3.43
N VAL A 384 -34.09 4.21 -2.76
CA VAL A 384 -34.53 5.45 -3.40
C VAL A 384 -33.32 6.32 -3.64
N CYS A 385 -33.12 6.77 -4.86
CA CYS A 385 -32.04 7.64 -5.25
C CYS A 385 -32.52 8.74 -6.21
N ASP A 386 -31.73 9.78 -6.30
CA ASP A 386 -31.94 10.82 -7.28
C ASP A 386 -31.15 10.51 -8.53
N VAL A 387 -31.78 10.63 -9.70
CA VAL A 387 -31.23 10.23 -11.01
C VAL A 387 -31.29 11.46 -11.95
N PRO A 388 -30.14 11.85 -12.55
CA PRO A 388 -30.11 12.94 -13.52
C PRO A 388 -30.56 12.49 -14.90
N GLU A 389 -30.61 13.41 -15.84
CA GLU A 389 -30.80 13.08 -17.26
C GLU A 389 -29.71 12.10 -17.76
N PHE A 390 -30.06 11.30 -18.76
CA PHE A 390 -29.22 10.16 -19.21
C PHE A 390 -27.80 10.56 -19.65
N GLU A 391 -27.65 11.71 -20.31
CA GLU A 391 -26.33 12.20 -20.74
C GLU A 391 -25.44 12.61 -19.56
N GLU A 392 -26.04 13.15 -18.48
CA GLU A 392 -25.30 13.42 -17.26
C GLU A 392 -24.88 12.14 -16.54
N GLN A 393 -25.74 11.12 -16.51
CA GLN A 393 -25.41 9.79 -15.98
C GLN A 393 -24.17 9.22 -16.67
N LYS A 394 -24.15 9.23 -18.01
CA LYS A 394 -23.00 8.78 -18.82
C LYS A 394 -21.74 9.56 -18.50
N ALA A 395 -21.86 10.89 -18.39
CA ALA A 395 -20.71 11.73 -18.08
C ALA A 395 -20.13 11.44 -16.69
N ILE A 396 -20.97 11.22 -15.67
CA ILE A 396 -20.57 10.83 -14.32
C ILE A 396 -19.89 9.44 -14.35
N GLY A 397 -20.50 8.47 -15.00
CA GLY A 397 -19.94 7.12 -15.15
C GLY A 397 -18.56 7.14 -15.83
N GLN A 398 -18.39 7.92 -16.88
CA GLN A 398 -17.11 8.10 -17.60
C GLN A 398 -16.06 8.80 -16.73
N PHE A 399 -16.43 9.81 -15.97
CA PHE A 399 -15.53 10.54 -15.06
C PHE A 399 -14.91 9.59 -14.04
N PHE A 400 -15.72 8.82 -13.32
CA PHE A 400 -15.21 7.86 -12.34
C PHE A 400 -14.45 6.71 -12.97
N LYS A 401 -14.88 6.20 -14.12
CA LYS A 401 -14.13 5.18 -14.88
C LYS A 401 -12.73 5.67 -15.26
N GLN A 402 -12.57 6.94 -15.59
CA GLN A 402 -11.26 7.52 -15.86
C GLN A 402 -10.40 7.65 -14.60
N LEU A 403 -11.00 7.99 -13.45
CA LEU A 403 -10.29 7.98 -12.16
C LEU A 403 -9.81 6.57 -11.79
N ASP A 404 -10.65 5.54 -11.97
CA ASP A 404 -10.28 4.16 -11.70
C ASP A 404 -9.14 3.68 -12.60
N LYS A 405 -9.17 4.00 -13.89
CA LYS A 405 -8.03 3.74 -14.80
C LYS A 405 -6.75 4.41 -14.33
N THR A 406 -6.85 5.66 -13.88
CA THR A 406 -5.70 6.41 -13.36
C THR A 406 -5.12 5.76 -12.12
N LEU A 407 -5.96 5.31 -11.18
CA LEU A 407 -5.55 4.58 -9.98
C LEU A 407 -4.81 3.29 -10.32
N VAL A 408 -5.34 2.48 -11.24
CA VAL A 408 -4.70 1.23 -11.69
C VAL A 408 -3.33 1.50 -12.29
N LEU A 409 -3.21 2.51 -13.18
CA LEU A 409 -1.93 2.87 -13.80
C LEU A 409 -0.91 3.37 -12.77
N GLN A 410 -1.32 4.21 -11.82
CA GLN A 410 -0.45 4.70 -10.74
C GLN A 410 0.04 3.54 -9.86
N GLN A 411 -0.83 2.58 -9.55
CA GLN A 411 -0.49 1.40 -8.76
C GLN A 411 0.52 0.49 -9.46
N GLN A 412 0.35 0.27 -10.78
CA GLN A 412 1.29 -0.49 -11.61
C GLN A 412 2.65 0.21 -11.71
N GLN A 413 2.68 1.53 -11.91
CA GLN A 413 3.92 2.31 -11.94
C GLN A 413 4.67 2.24 -10.61
N LEU A 414 3.97 2.41 -9.49
CA LEU A 414 4.54 2.30 -8.15
C LEU A 414 5.14 0.91 -7.92
N GLN A 415 4.41 -0.16 -8.28
CA GLN A 415 4.92 -1.53 -8.13
C GLN A 415 6.15 -1.77 -9.01
N THR A 416 6.16 -1.26 -10.22
CA THR A 416 7.32 -1.34 -11.13
C THR A 416 8.55 -0.67 -10.55
N LEU A 417 8.41 0.53 -9.97
CA LEU A 417 9.52 1.24 -9.32
C LEU A 417 10.04 0.48 -8.10
N LYS A 418 9.16 -0.10 -7.27
CA LYS A 418 9.56 -0.92 -6.12
C LYS A 418 10.32 -2.18 -6.55
N ASN A 419 9.83 -2.87 -7.57
CA ASN A 419 10.48 -4.07 -8.12
C ASN A 419 11.86 -3.71 -8.73
N LEU A 420 11.94 -2.59 -9.44
CA LEU A 420 13.20 -2.08 -10.00
C LEU A 420 14.22 -1.78 -8.90
N LYS A 421 13.81 -1.06 -7.85
CA LYS A 421 14.68 -0.79 -6.70
C LYS A 421 15.20 -2.08 -6.09
N GLN A 422 14.32 -3.05 -5.83
CA GLN A 422 14.70 -4.33 -5.24
C GLN A 422 15.72 -5.08 -6.11
N ALA A 423 15.47 -5.18 -7.41
CA ALA A 423 16.37 -5.85 -8.35
C ALA A 423 17.77 -5.20 -8.40
N PHE A 424 17.85 -3.88 -8.33
CA PHE A 424 19.13 -3.18 -8.30
C PHE A 424 19.84 -3.28 -6.95
N LEU A 425 19.11 -3.28 -5.83
CA LEU A 425 19.69 -3.57 -4.50
C LEU A 425 20.34 -4.96 -4.44
N GLU A 426 19.81 -5.92 -5.18
CA GLU A 426 20.38 -7.28 -5.26
C GLU A 426 21.63 -7.34 -6.18
N LYS A 427 21.66 -6.55 -7.25
CA LYS A 427 22.65 -6.69 -8.33
C LYS A 427 23.76 -5.66 -8.33
N MET A 428 23.56 -4.49 -7.72
CA MET A 428 24.53 -3.37 -7.69
C MET A 428 25.41 -3.38 -6.44
N PHE A 429 25.15 -4.28 -5.48
CA PHE A 429 25.98 -4.46 -4.30
C PHE A 429 26.59 -5.86 -4.23
N VAL A 430 27.73 -6.02 -3.51
CA VAL A 430 28.53 -7.25 -3.39
C VAL A 430 28.65 -7.72 -1.96
#